data_5c1f2a0998b2724ce6896d1ef37f6433
#
_entry.id   5c1f2a0998b2724ce6896d1ef37f6433
#
_cell.length_a   1.000
_cell.length_b   1.000
_cell.length_c   1.000
_cell.angle_alpha   90.00
_cell.angle_beta   90.00
_cell.angle_gamma   90.00
#
_symmetry.space_group_name_H-M   'P 1'
#
loop_
_entity.id
_entity.type
_entity.pdbx_description
1 polymer ?
#
loop_
_entity_poly.entity_id
_entity_poly.type
_entity_poly.pdbx_seq_one_letter_code
_entity_poly.pdbx_strand_id
1 'polypeptide(L)'
;MKRWLPPTLVVLVLLAVWELIVRAGWVDPLLLPAPTSVVKSLWTDRSLLAEDLLTTTYEVVIGLVLSLILGAGLAVIMHLSPPVDRALRPLVIGSQAVPIPVIAPLFVFVLGFGLAPKVLIVALVCFFPVTINVYDGLRDSDPDARKLLRSLDATRWQRLRFLEAMSALPSAFTGAKIAAAVAVIGAVFGELSGSDKGLGHLLVTANAGLATPLLFAATLLLFAEAIALYAVFAALERRVVDWR
;
A
#
# COMPACT_ATOMS: atom_id res chain seq x y z
N MET A 1 -13.76 26.56 -5.05
CA MET A 1 -13.56 26.19 -6.45
C MET A 1 -12.22 26.67 -7.06
N LYS A 2 -11.69 27.86 -6.74
CA LYS A 2 -10.43 28.38 -7.33
C LYS A 2 -9.12 27.64 -6.95
N ARG A 3 -9.11 26.83 -5.89
CA ARG A 3 -7.89 26.18 -5.36
C ARG A 3 -7.44 24.94 -6.16
N TRP A 4 -8.34 24.31 -6.94
CA TRP A 4 -8.06 23.11 -7.73
C TRP A 4 -7.78 23.42 -9.22
N LEU A 5 -8.05 24.61 -9.69
CA LEU A 5 -7.84 25.01 -11.09
C LEU A 5 -6.37 24.88 -11.56
N PRO A 6 -5.33 25.30 -10.76
CA PRO A 6 -3.96 25.18 -11.23
C PRO A 6 -3.47 23.74 -11.41
N PRO A 7 -3.70 22.79 -10.47
CA PRO A 7 -3.24 21.41 -10.65
C PRO A 7 -3.97 20.66 -11.76
N THR A 8 -5.28 20.88 -11.93
CA THR A 8 -6.04 20.24 -13.02
C THR A 8 -5.59 20.77 -14.39
N LEU A 9 -5.29 22.06 -14.52
CA LEU A 9 -4.78 22.62 -15.75
C LEU A 9 -3.42 22.02 -16.12
N VAL A 10 -2.52 21.87 -15.16
CA VAL A 10 -1.20 21.22 -15.39
C VAL A 10 -1.37 19.80 -15.89
N VAL A 11 -2.24 19.00 -15.26
CA VAL A 11 -2.50 17.63 -15.70
C VAL A 11 -3.06 17.58 -17.12
N LEU A 12 -4.03 18.45 -17.44
CA LEU A 12 -4.60 18.53 -18.80
C LEU A 12 -3.57 18.92 -19.85
N VAL A 13 -2.70 19.90 -19.53
CA VAL A 13 -1.60 20.31 -20.42
C VAL A 13 -0.62 19.15 -20.63
N LEU A 14 -0.23 18.43 -19.59
CA LEU A 14 0.67 17.27 -19.69
C LEU A 14 0.05 16.16 -20.56
N LEU A 15 -1.24 15.86 -20.38
CA LEU A 15 -1.95 14.88 -21.20
C LEU A 15 -2.07 15.32 -22.66
N ALA A 16 -2.33 16.60 -22.90
CA ALA A 16 -2.38 17.15 -24.26
C ALA A 16 -1.01 17.10 -24.95
N VAL A 17 0.06 17.46 -24.25
CA VAL A 17 1.44 17.37 -24.76
C VAL A 17 1.80 15.92 -25.06
N TRP A 18 1.48 14.97 -24.17
CA TRP A 18 1.69 13.54 -24.40
C TRP A 18 0.93 13.06 -25.64
N GLU A 19 -0.34 13.40 -25.77
CA GLU A 19 -1.16 13.04 -26.96
C GLU A 19 -0.54 13.59 -28.25
N LEU A 20 -0.10 14.86 -28.23
CA LEU A 20 0.51 15.51 -29.40
C LEU A 20 1.84 14.86 -29.80
N ILE A 21 2.70 14.53 -28.86
CA ILE A 21 4.01 13.89 -29.11
C ILE A 21 3.79 12.55 -29.84
N VAL A 22 2.85 11.75 -29.36
CA VAL A 22 2.57 10.44 -29.95
C VAL A 22 1.94 10.61 -31.35
N ARG A 23 0.95 11.50 -31.51
CA ARG A 23 0.30 11.74 -32.81
C ARG A 23 1.22 12.39 -33.85
N ALA A 24 2.20 13.17 -33.40
CA ALA A 24 3.21 13.74 -34.29
C ALA A 24 4.23 12.70 -34.79
N GLY A 25 4.17 11.46 -34.29
CA GLY A 25 5.11 10.39 -34.65
C GLY A 25 6.51 10.53 -34.05
N TRP A 26 6.68 11.37 -33.02
CA TRP A 26 7.97 11.53 -32.37
C TRP A 26 8.35 10.32 -31.49
N VAL A 27 7.34 9.56 -31.07
CA VAL A 27 7.51 8.31 -30.30
C VAL A 27 6.63 7.24 -30.92
N ASP A 28 7.17 6.02 -31.03
CA ASP A 28 6.44 4.87 -31.52
C ASP A 28 5.25 4.55 -30.57
N PRO A 29 4.03 4.44 -31.07
CA PRO A 29 2.86 4.05 -30.28
C PRO A 29 2.99 2.69 -29.59
N LEU A 30 3.88 1.82 -30.06
CA LEU A 30 4.20 0.55 -29.39
C LEU A 30 5.03 0.75 -28.11
N LEU A 31 5.78 1.85 -28.01
CA LEU A 31 6.56 2.18 -26.80
C LEU A 31 5.73 3.04 -25.86
N LEU A 32 5.03 4.05 -26.39
CA LEU A 32 4.21 4.97 -25.62
C LEU A 32 2.87 5.17 -26.33
N PRO A 33 1.78 4.56 -25.82
CA PRO A 33 0.46 4.71 -26.43
C PRO A 33 -0.09 6.12 -26.18
N ALA A 34 -0.91 6.62 -27.11
CA ALA A 34 -1.62 7.86 -26.89
C ALA A 34 -2.62 7.74 -25.71
N PRO A 35 -2.81 8.77 -24.86
CA PRO A 35 -3.82 8.78 -23.81
C PRO A 35 -5.20 8.35 -24.29
N THR A 36 -5.62 8.78 -25.46
CA THR A 36 -6.90 8.36 -26.07
C THR A 36 -6.98 6.86 -26.35
N SER A 37 -5.86 6.22 -26.72
CA SER A 37 -5.78 4.76 -26.92
C SER A 37 -5.91 4.01 -25.58
N VAL A 38 -5.31 4.53 -24.53
CA VAL A 38 -5.43 3.98 -23.18
C VAL A 38 -6.86 4.04 -22.66
N VAL A 39 -7.54 5.19 -22.84
CA VAL A 39 -8.96 5.35 -22.48
C VAL A 39 -9.85 4.41 -23.28
N LYS A 40 -9.55 4.22 -24.58
CA LYS A 40 -10.26 3.25 -25.42
C LYS A 40 -10.08 1.83 -24.89
N SER A 41 -8.87 1.41 -24.52
CA SER A 41 -8.60 0.09 -23.94
C SER A 41 -9.32 -0.10 -22.59
N LEU A 42 -9.36 0.92 -21.72
CA LEU A 42 -10.15 0.87 -20.47
C LEU A 42 -11.63 0.54 -20.72
N TRP A 43 -12.18 1.00 -21.85
CA TRP A 43 -13.58 0.71 -22.22
C TRP A 43 -13.75 -0.63 -22.94
N THR A 44 -12.89 -0.91 -23.91
CA THR A 44 -12.97 -2.13 -24.74
C THR A 44 -12.69 -3.38 -23.91
N ASP A 45 -11.66 -3.32 -23.06
CA ASP A 45 -11.16 -4.46 -22.29
C ASP A 45 -11.70 -4.46 -20.83
N ARG A 46 -12.77 -3.68 -20.58
CA ARG A 46 -13.29 -3.44 -19.22
C ARG A 46 -13.65 -4.71 -18.44
N SER A 47 -14.10 -5.78 -19.11
CA SER A 47 -14.45 -7.04 -18.43
C SER A 47 -13.20 -7.76 -17.90
N LEU A 48 -12.15 -7.83 -18.73
CA LEU A 48 -10.85 -8.39 -18.35
C LEU A 48 -10.20 -7.56 -17.23
N LEU A 49 -10.13 -6.25 -17.43
CA LEU A 49 -9.57 -5.31 -16.47
C LEU A 49 -10.30 -5.36 -15.12
N ALA A 50 -11.63 -5.50 -15.12
CA ALA A 50 -12.42 -5.60 -13.88
C ALA A 50 -12.18 -6.94 -13.16
N GLU A 51 -12.09 -8.06 -13.88
CA GLU A 51 -11.81 -9.38 -13.30
C GLU A 51 -10.42 -9.38 -12.63
N ASP A 52 -9.40 -8.89 -13.34
CA ASP A 52 -8.04 -8.82 -12.81
C ASP A 52 -7.89 -7.81 -11.68
N LEU A 53 -8.57 -6.64 -11.76
CA LEU A 53 -8.62 -5.68 -10.66
C LEU A 53 -9.23 -6.28 -9.39
N LEU A 54 -10.34 -7.02 -9.50
CA LEU A 54 -10.95 -7.69 -8.36
C LEU A 54 -10.01 -8.71 -7.73
N THR A 55 -9.27 -9.47 -8.55
CA THR A 55 -8.28 -10.45 -8.07
C THR A 55 -7.18 -9.73 -7.28
N THR A 56 -6.55 -8.69 -7.86
CA THR A 56 -5.51 -7.90 -7.21
C THR A 56 -6.02 -7.24 -5.93
N THR A 57 -7.21 -6.63 -5.97
CA THR A 57 -7.83 -5.99 -4.80
C THR A 57 -8.05 -6.99 -3.66
N TYR A 58 -8.52 -8.19 -3.97
CA TYR A 58 -8.71 -9.25 -2.97
C TYR A 58 -7.39 -9.62 -2.28
N GLU A 59 -6.32 -9.80 -3.04
CA GLU A 59 -4.97 -10.11 -2.53
C GLU A 59 -4.42 -8.95 -1.67
N VAL A 60 -4.56 -7.74 -2.16
CA VAL A 60 -4.14 -6.51 -1.47
C VAL A 60 -4.88 -6.33 -0.14
N VAL A 61 -6.20 -6.47 -0.13
CA VAL A 61 -7.01 -6.26 1.08
C VAL A 61 -6.65 -7.30 2.15
N ILE A 62 -6.55 -8.59 1.78
CA ILE A 62 -6.20 -9.64 2.76
C ILE A 62 -4.79 -9.42 3.31
N GLY A 63 -3.80 -9.15 2.45
CA GLY A 63 -2.43 -8.93 2.87
C GLY A 63 -2.28 -7.68 3.75
N LEU A 64 -2.99 -6.61 3.41
CA LEU A 64 -3.01 -5.37 4.18
C LEU A 64 -3.65 -5.58 5.56
N VAL A 65 -4.80 -6.25 5.64
CA VAL A 65 -5.45 -6.59 6.92
C VAL A 65 -4.54 -7.46 7.79
N LEU A 66 -3.90 -8.46 7.20
CA LEU A 66 -2.95 -9.32 7.90
C LEU A 66 -1.77 -8.49 8.47
N SER A 67 -1.24 -7.59 7.66
CA SER A 67 -0.17 -6.67 8.06
C SER A 67 -0.60 -5.72 9.18
N LEU A 68 -1.81 -5.16 9.12
CA LEU A 68 -2.34 -4.29 10.16
C LEU A 68 -2.44 -5.02 11.51
N ILE A 69 -2.95 -6.25 11.49
CA ILE A 69 -3.10 -7.06 12.71
C ILE A 69 -1.73 -7.45 13.28
N LEU A 70 -0.87 -8.05 12.45
CA LEU A 70 0.43 -8.54 12.91
C LEU A 70 1.39 -7.39 13.24
N GLY A 71 1.41 -6.34 12.44
CA GLY A 71 2.28 -5.18 12.64
C GLY A 71 1.91 -4.38 13.88
N ALA A 72 0.62 -4.07 14.07
CA ALA A 72 0.16 -3.39 15.27
C ALA A 72 0.34 -4.28 16.52
N GLY A 73 0.05 -5.57 16.42
CA GLY A 73 0.26 -6.53 17.50
C GLY A 73 1.72 -6.59 17.94
N LEU A 74 2.66 -6.68 16.98
CA LEU A 74 4.09 -6.66 17.26
C LEU A 74 4.53 -5.33 17.91
N ALA A 75 4.05 -4.20 17.39
CA ALA A 75 4.35 -2.88 17.95
C ALA A 75 3.94 -2.78 19.42
N VAL A 76 2.75 -3.28 19.77
CA VAL A 76 2.28 -3.34 21.17
C VAL A 76 3.15 -4.24 22.02
N ILE A 77 3.53 -5.43 21.54
CA ILE A 77 4.41 -6.36 22.26
C ILE A 77 5.78 -5.72 22.54
N MET A 78 6.38 -5.10 21.51
CA MET A 78 7.65 -4.39 21.65
C MET A 78 7.54 -3.22 22.65
N HIS A 79 6.46 -2.46 22.59
CA HIS A 79 6.22 -1.34 23.51
C HIS A 79 6.09 -1.79 24.98
N LEU A 80 5.40 -2.90 25.23
CA LEU A 80 5.21 -3.44 26.59
C LEU A 80 6.44 -4.15 27.15
N SER A 81 7.36 -4.62 26.29
CA SER A 81 8.49 -5.46 26.69
C SER A 81 9.83 -4.94 26.15
N PRO A 82 10.61 -4.19 26.96
CA PRO A 82 11.93 -3.67 26.54
C PRO A 82 12.92 -4.74 26.04
N PRO A 83 12.95 -6.00 26.58
CA PRO A 83 13.79 -7.04 26.01
C PRO A 83 13.39 -7.43 24.59
N VAL A 84 12.07 -7.56 24.35
CA VAL A 84 11.52 -7.88 23.02
C VAL A 84 11.81 -6.75 22.03
N ASP A 85 11.62 -5.51 22.44
CA ASP A 85 11.94 -4.34 21.63
C ASP A 85 13.42 -4.34 21.18
N ARG A 86 14.35 -4.54 22.11
CA ARG A 86 15.77 -4.58 21.80
C ARG A 86 16.15 -5.72 20.84
N ALA A 87 15.46 -6.86 20.93
CA ALA A 87 15.70 -8.01 20.06
C ALA A 87 15.08 -7.86 18.67
N LEU A 88 13.84 -7.37 18.60
CA LEU A 88 13.07 -7.39 17.34
C LEU A 88 13.17 -6.08 16.52
N ARG A 89 13.44 -4.95 17.14
CA ARG A 89 13.56 -3.67 16.42
C ARG A 89 14.59 -3.71 15.28
N PRO A 90 15.82 -4.25 15.46
CA PRO A 90 16.76 -4.36 14.34
C PRO A 90 16.25 -5.25 13.21
N LEU A 91 15.47 -6.30 13.53
CA LEU A 91 14.89 -7.20 12.53
C LEU A 91 13.77 -6.51 11.75
N VAL A 92 12.90 -5.75 12.45
CA VAL A 92 11.84 -4.95 11.79
C VAL A 92 12.45 -3.90 10.87
N ILE A 93 13.50 -3.19 11.29
CA ILE A 93 14.19 -2.23 10.43
C ILE A 93 14.88 -2.96 9.27
N GLY A 94 15.56 -4.07 9.54
CA GLY A 94 16.25 -4.88 8.54
C GLY A 94 15.33 -5.46 7.47
N SER A 95 14.07 -5.71 7.79
CA SER A 95 13.09 -6.22 6.83
C SER A 95 12.88 -5.29 5.62
N GLN A 96 13.14 -4.00 5.76
CA GLN A 96 13.07 -3.03 4.66
C GLN A 96 14.23 -3.17 3.65
N ALA A 97 15.36 -3.75 4.05
CA ALA A 97 16.49 -3.94 3.16
C ALA A 97 16.27 -5.09 2.17
N VAL A 98 15.21 -5.87 2.36
CA VAL A 98 14.94 -7.04 1.53
C VAL A 98 14.28 -6.61 0.22
N PRO A 99 14.91 -6.87 -0.94
CA PRO A 99 14.33 -6.53 -2.24
C PRO A 99 13.14 -7.46 -2.55
N ILE A 100 11.93 -6.89 -2.60
CA ILE A 100 10.69 -7.65 -2.88
C ILE A 100 10.77 -8.49 -4.16
N PRO A 101 11.33 -7.98 -5.29
CA PRO A 101 11.45 -8.77 -6.52
C PRO A 101 12.27 -10.05 -6.35
N VAL A 102 13.17 -10.11 -5.37
CA VAL A 102 14.01 -11.29 -5.10
C VAL A 102 13.27 -12.30 -4.22
N ILE A 103 12.49 -11.80 -3.24
CA ILE A 103 11.77 -12.69 -2.31
C ILE A 103 10.48 -13.24 -2.92
N ALA A 104 9.81 -12.51 -3.78
CA ALA A 104 8.52 -12.93 -4.31
C ALA A 104 8.58 -14.30 -5.01
N PRO A 105 9.55 -14.60 -5.90
CA PRO A 105 9.69 -15.93 -6.47
C PRO A 105 9.99 -17.03 -5.44
N LEU A 106 10.72 -16.69 -4.36
CA LEU A 106 11.03 -17.66 -3.30
C LEU A 106 9.78 -18.07 -2.52
N PHE A 107 8.86 -17.12 -2.24
CA PHE A 107 7.59 -17.47 -1.62
C PHE A 107 6.74 -18.37 -2.52
N VAL A 108 6.69 -18.10 -3.82
CA VAL A 108 6.00 -18.97 -4.78
C VAL A 108 6.66 -20.35 -4.84
N PHE A 109 7.98 -20.43 -4.82
CA PHE A 109 8.69 -21.70 -4.83
C PHE A 109 8.40 -22.56 -3.58
N VAL A 110 8.35 -21.93 -2.39
CA VAL A 110 8.15 -22.65 -1.11
C VAL A 110 6.69 -22.97 -0.85
N LEU A 111 5.78 -22.05 -1.17
CA LEU A 111 4.35 -22.16 -0.83
C LEU A 111 3.48 -22.67 -1.99
N GLY A 112 4.08 -22.80 -3.18
CA GLY A 112 3.33 -23.12 -4.40
C GLY A 112 2.62 -21.91 -4.99
N PHE A 113 1.91 -22.18 -6.10
CA PHE A 113 1.07 -21.18 -6.76
C PHE A 113 -0.22 -20.95 -5.98
N GLY A 114 -0.79 -19.78 -6.08
CA GLY A 114 -2.08 -19.44 -5.48
C GLY A 114 -2.07 -18.16 -4.65
N LEU A 115 -3.06 -18.03 -3.76
CA LEU A 115 -3.28 -16.81 -2.98
C LEU A 115 -2.23 -16.60 -1.87
N ALA A 116 -1.78 -17.68 -1.22
CA ALA A 116 -0.94 -17.58 -0.02
C ALA A 116 0.37 -16.81 -0.23
N PRO A 117 1.23 -17.12 -1.23
CA PRO A 117 2.46 -16.37 -1.45
C PRO A 117 2.20 -14.89 -1.72
N LYS A 118 1.18 -14.54 -2.51
CA LYS A 118 0.84 -13.17 -2.87
C LYS A 118 0.41 -12.36 -1.65
N VAL A 119 -0.51 -12.89 -0.84
CA VAL A 119 -0.94 -12.28 0.43
C VAL A 119 0.24 -12.07 1.38
N LEU A 120 1.15 -13.04 1.49
CA LEU A 120 2.33 -12.89 2.36
C LEU A 120 3.31 -11.85 1.85
N ILE A 121 3.47 -11.70 0.54
CA ILE A 121 4.32 -10.63 -0.05
C ILE A 121 3.70 -9.26 0.27
N VAL A 122 2.39 -9.08 0.05
CA VAL A 122 1.68 -7.85 0.43
C VAL A 122 1.83 -7.58 1.93
N ALA A 123 1.60 -8.59 2.77
CA ALA A 123 1.73 -8.45 4.20
C ALA A 123 3.15 -8.05 4.62
N LEU A 124 4.18 -8.63 4.01
CA LEU A 124 5.58 -8.32 4.29
C LEU A 124 5.93 -6.86 3.94
N VAL A 125 5.49 -6.39 2.77
CA VAL A 125 5.71 -5.00 2.31
C VAL A 125 5.05 -4.00 3.26
N CYS A 126 3.83 -4.30 3.71
CA CYS A 126 3.03 -3.44 4.55
C CYS A 126 3.40 -3.52 6.04
N PHE A 127 4.06 -4.59 6.46
CA PHE A 127 4.34 -4.89 7.87
C PHE A 127 5.19 -3.82 8.54
N PHE A 128 6.27 -3.38 7.89
CA PHE A 128 7.18 -2.40 8.48
C PHE A 128 6.51 -1.04 8.72
N PRO A 129 5.91 -0.38 7.71
CA PRO A 129 5.28 0.92 7.92
C PRO A 129 4.19 0.87 8.99
N VAL A 130 3.45 -0.22 9.11
CA VAL A 130 2.47 -0.40 10.19
C VAL A 130 3.16 -0.52 11.53
N THR A 131 4.11 -1.45 11.65
CA THR A 131 4.79 -1.74 12.94
C THR A 131 5.49 -0.52 13.50
N ILE A 132 6.29 0.18 12.67
CA ILE A 132 7.11 1.29 13.16
C ILE A 132 6.26 2.50 13.53
N ASN A 133 5.25 2.85 12.71
CA ASN A 133 4.39 4.00 13.00
C ASN A 133 3.51 3.76 14.24
N VAL A 134 2.97 2.56 14.42
CA VAL A 134 2.23 2.22 15.65
C VAL A 134 3.16 2.26 16.86
N TYR A 135 4.34 1.66 16.75
CA TYR A 135 5.32 1.63 17.84
C TYR A 135 5.75 3.05 18.26
N ASP A 136 6.10 3.90 17.32
CA ASP A 136 6.51 5.28 17.59
C ASP A 136 5.35 6.09 18.18
N GLY A 137 4.13 5.92 17.66
CA GLY A 137 2.94 6.56 18.20
C GLY A 137 2.63 6.17 19.65
N LEU A 138 2.84 4.89 20.02
CA LEU A 138 2.68 4.45 21.41
C LEU A 138 3.71 5.11 22.36
N ARG A 139 4.89 5.49 21.87
CA ARG A 139 5.93 6.15 22.64
C ARG A 139 5.78 7.65 22.72
N ASP A 140 5.09 8.25 21.78
CA ASP A 140 4.91 9.71 21.67
C ASP A 140 3.76 10.26 22.54
N SER A 141 3.28 9.48 23.51
CA SER A 141 2.27 9.95 24.45
C SER A 141 2.85 10.97 25.44
N ASP A 142 2.00 11.90 25.90
CA ASP A 142 2.35 12.98 26.81
C ASP A 142 3.10 12.45 28.06
N PRO A 143 4.35 12.90 28.30
CA PRO A 143 5.15 12.46 29.43
C PRO A 143 4.53 12.79 30.79
N ASP A 144 3.82 13.91 30.91
CA ASP A 144 3.24 14.34 32.19
C ASP A 144 1.95 13.58 32.50
N ALA A 145 1.11 13.31 31.48
CA ALA A 145 -0.02 12.39 31.61
C ALA A 145 0.45 10.98 31.99
N ARG A 146 1.58 10.52 31.43
CA ARG A 146 2.17 9.23 31.78
C ARG A 146 2.68 9.20 33.22
N LYS A 147 3.30 10.28 33.71
CA LYS A 147 3.71 10.41 35.15
C LYS A 147 2.50 10.41 36.08
N LEU A 148 1.45 11.15 35.72
CA LEU A 148 0.20 11.19 36.48
C LEU A 148 -0.40 9.79 36.62
N LEU A 149 -0.53 9.04 35.54
CA LEU A 149 -1.06 7.68 35.61
C LEU A 149 -0.19 6.75 36.45
N ARG A 150 1.14 6.97 36.47
CA ARG A 150 2.05 6.22 37.35
C ARG A 150 1.84 6.59 38.83
N SER A 151 1.62 7.84 39.15
CA SER A 151 1.34 8.28 40.55
C SER A 151 -0.01 7.78 41.07
N LEU A 152 -0.91 7.37 40.14
CA LEU A 152 -2.18 6.70 40.45
C LEU A 152 -2.05 5.17 40.47
N ASP A 153 -0.85 4.62 40.50
CA ASP A 153 -0.54 3.18 40.47
C ASP A 153 -1.12 2.44 39.25
N ALA A 154 -1.33 3.15 38.12
CA ALA A 154 -1.83 2.54 36.90
C ALA A 154 -0.84 1.50 36.37
N THR A 155 -1.35 0.30 36.07
CA THR A 155 -0.59 -0.79 35.44
C THR A 155 -0.14 -0.42 34.02
N ARG A 156 0.82 -1.17 33.47
CA ARG A 156 1.26 -0.98 32.06
C ARG A 156 0.10 -1.09 31.07
N TRP A 157 -0.80 -2.06 31.29
CA TRP A 157 -1.97 -2.25 30.45
C TRP A 157 -2.99 -1.11 30.54
N GLN A 158 -3.20 -0.56 31.73
CA GLN A 158 -4.07 0.60 31.92
C GLN A 158 -3.51 1.84 31.23
N ARG A 159 -2.20 2.10 31.35
CA ARG A 159 -1.56 3.21 30.63
C ARG A 159 -1.65 3.03 29.12
N LEU A 160 -1.38 1.81 28.61
CA LEU A 160 -1.55 1.50 27.20
C LEU A 160 -2.97 1.81 26.74
N ARG A 161 -3.99 1.29 27.44
CA ARG A 161 -5.38 1.40 27.01
C ARG A 161 -5.94 2.84 27.09
N PHE A 162 -5.63 3.57 28.18
CA PHE A 162 -6.28 4.84 28.47
C PHE A 162 -5.51 6.08 27.99
N LEU A 163 -4.24 5.93 27.68
CA LEU A 163 -3.40 7.03 27.22
C LEU A 163 -2.70 6.71 25.90
N GLU A 164 -1.84 5.69 25.89
CA GLU A 164 -0.85 5.48 24.85
C GLU A 164 -1.50 5.02 23.53
N ALA A 165 -2.53 4.14 23.59
CA ALA A 165 -3.25 3.69 22.39
C ALA A 165 -4.02 4.83 21.71
N MET A 166 -4.65 5.72 22.49
CA MET A 166 -5.35 6.89 21.93
C MET A 166 -4.37 7.88 21.31
N SER A 167 -3.24 8.13 21.96
CA SER A 167 -2.17 8.98 21.44
C SER A 167 -1.54 8.40 20.16
N ALA A 168 -1.50 7.07 20.03
CA ALA A 168 -0.92 6.39 18.88
C ALA A 168 -1.82 6.37 17.62
N LEU A 169 -3.12 6.61 17.75
CA LEU A 169 -4.06 6.50 16.62
C LEU A 169 -3.65 7.33 15.40
N PRO A 170 -3.25 8.61 15.50
CA PRO A 170 -2.81 9.39 14.33
C PRO A 170 -1.62 8.76 13.61
N SER A 171 -0.63 8.28 14.37
CA SER A 171 0.55 7.61 13.82
C SER A 171 0.20 6.24 13.22
N ALA A 172 -0.71 5.49 13.84
CA ALA A 172 -1.23 4.24 13.32
C ALA A 172 -1.92 4.44 11.96
N PHE A 173 -2.76 5.48 11.83
CA PHE A 173 -3.35 5.83 10.54
C PHE A 173 -2.31 6.30 9.51
N THR A 174 -1.25 6.97 9.95
CA THR A 174 -0.14 7.33 9.05
C THR A 174 0.55 6.06 8.52
N GLY A 175 0.85 5.09 9.39
CA GLY A 175 1.38 3.78 8.99
C GLY A 175 0.44 3.02 8.05
N ALA A 176 -0.86 3.00 8.33
CA ALA A 176 -1.87 2.36 7.50
C ALA A 176 -2.00 3.00 6.11
N LYS A 177 -1.94 4.33 6.00
CA LYS A 177 -1.94 5.06 4.72
C LYS A 177 -0.70 4.74 3.88
N ILE A 178 0.48 4.69 4.50
CA ILE A 178 1.71 4.29 3.81
C ILE A 178 1.61 2.83 3.36
N ALA A 179 1.18 1.93 4.25
CA ALA A 179 0.99 0.53 3.92
C ALA A 179 0.01 0.34 2.75
N ALA A 180 -1.13 1.04 2.76
CA ALA A 180 -2.12 1.01 1.67
C ALA A 180 -1.53 1.44 0.32
N ALA A 181 -0.69 2.48 0.31
CA ALA A 181 -0.04 2.95 -0.91
C ALA A 181 0.97 1.93 -1.49
N VAL A 182 1.69 1.18 -0.63
CA VAL A 182 2.70 0.21 -1.07
C VAL A 182 2.16 -1.21 -1.22
N ALA A 183 0.95 -1.50 -0.72
CA ALA A 183 0.32 -2.82 -0.77
C ALA A 183 0.15 -3.33 -2.20
N VAL A 184 -0.26 -2.45 -3.12
CA VAL A 184 -0.42 -2.75 -4.55
C VAL A 184 0.90 -3.18 -5.18
N ILE A 185 2.03 -2.59 -4.77
CA ILE A 185 3.37 -3.01 -5.23
C ILE A 185 3.64 -4.46 -4.82
N GLY A 186 3.30 -4.82 -3.58
CA GLY A 186 3.43 -6.20 -3.09
C GLY A 186 2.61 -7.21 -3.90
N ALA A 187 1.35 -6.87 -4.21
CA ALA A 187 0.48 -7.71 -5.03
C ALA A 187 1.04 -7.90 -6.44
N VAL A 188 1.44 -6.82 -7.11
CA VAL A 188 2.03 -6.87 -8.44
C VAL A 188 3.24 -7.81 -8.46
N PHE A 189 4.20 -7.68 -7.53
CA PHE A 189 5.35 -8.60 -7.50
C PHE A 189 4.96 -10.05 -7.19
N GLY A 190 3.94 -10.26 -6.36
CA GLY A 190 3.38 -11.59 -6.13
C GLY A 190 2.81 -12.20 -7.41
N GLU A 191 2.04 -11.43 -8.15
CA GLU A 191 1.42 -11.85 -9.41
C GLU A 191 2.45 -12.06 -10.54
N LEU A 192 3.45 -11.19 -10.65
CA LEU A 192 4.57 -11.35 -11.60
C LEU A 192 5.35 -12.64 -11.37
N SER A 193 5.39 -13.15 -10.14
CA SER A 193 6.19 -14.32 -9.77
C SER A 193 5.50 -15.64 -10.03
N GLY A 194 4.21 -15.66 -10.37
CA GLY A 194 3.52 -16.93 -10.66
C GLY A 194 2.00 -16.85 -10.45
N SER A 195 1.33 -15.98 -11.19
CA SER A 195 -0.12 -15.88 -11.24
C SER A 195 -0.63 -16.13 -12.65
N ASP A 196 -1.86 -16.62 -12.75
CA ASP A 196 -2.63 -16.75 -13.99
C ASP A 196 -3.72 -15.65 -14.11
N LYS A 197 -3.88 -14.81 -13.09
CA LYS A 197 -4.83 -13.71 -13.02
C LYS A 197 -4.27 -12.55 -12.21
N GLY A 198 -4.89 -11.38 -12.37
CA GLY A 198 -4.56 -10.15 -11.66
C GLY A 198 -3.87 -9.13 -12.56
N LEU A 199 -3.93 -7.85 -12.15
CA LEU A 199 -3.38 -6.75 -12.95
C LEU A 199 -1.88 -6.85 -13.17
N GLY A 200 -1.11 -7.37 -12.20
CA GLY A 200 0.33 -7.62 -12.36
C GLY A 200 0.62 -8.71 -13.40
N HIS A 201 -0.15 -9.81 -13.40
CA HIS A 201 -0.10 -10.82 -14.45
C HIS A 201 -0.46 -10.22 -15.81
N LEU A 202 -1.51 -9.39 -15.88
CA LEU A 202 -1.93 -8.71 -17.08
C LEU A 202 -0.85 -7.79 -17.66
N LEU A 203 -0.02 -7.14 -16.79
CA LEU A 203 1.12 -6.35 -17.27
C LEU A 203 2.12 -7.20 -18.08
N VAL A 204 2.40 -8.44 -17.64
CA VAL A 204 3.33 -9.34 -18.35
C VAL A 204 2.75 -9.80 -19.67
N THR A 205 1.49 -10.25 -19.66
CA THR A 205 0.84 -10.78 -20.85
C THR A 205 0.59 -9.70 -21.91
N ALA A 206 0.16 -8.51 -21.48
CA ALA A 206 0.00 -7.35 -22.37
C ALA A 206 1.35 -6.89 -22.96
N ASN A 207 2.41 -6.89 -22.16
CA ASN A 207 3.76 -6.55 -22.64
C ASN A 207 4.26 -7.57 -23.67
N ALA A 208 4.11 -8.87 -23.40
CA ALA A 208 4.51 -9.94 -24.30
C ALA A 208 3.70 -9.91 -25.61
N GLY A 209 2.43 -9.53 -25.54
CA GLY A 209 1.53 -9.37 -26.70
C GLY A 209 1.66 -8.02 -27.43
N LEU A 210 2.58 -7.15 -27.02
CA LEU A 210 2.72 -5.77 -27.52
C LEU A 210 1.43 -4.94 -27.45
N ALA A 211 0.53 -5.31 -26.53
CA ALA A 211 -0.73 -4.61 -26.26
C ALA A 211 -0.51 -3.42 -25.33
N THR A 212 0.35 -2.48 -25.73
CA THR A 212 0.79 -1.34 -24.91
C THR A 212 -0.36 -0.49 -24.35
N PRO A 213 -1.45 -0.20 -25.08
CA PRO A 213 -2.60 0.49 -24.48
C PRO A 213 -3.24 -0.25 -23.31
N LEU A 214 -3.32 -1.58 -23.37
CA LEU A 214 -3.84 -2.43 -22.29
C LEU A 214 -2.89 -2.43 -21.07
N LEU A 215 -1.58 -2.50 -21.30
CA LEU A 215 -0.57 -2.41 -20.25
C LEU A 215 -0.69 -1.09 -19.49
N PHE A 216 -0.81 0.05 -20.19
CA PHE A 216 -1.01 1.35 -19.57
C PHE A 216 -2.36 1.46 -18.86
N ALA A 217 -3.43 0.88 -19.42
CA ALA A 217 -4.74 0.82 -18.77
C ALA A 217 -4.70 0.05 -17.43
N ALA A 218 -4.06 -1.13 -17.40
CA ALA A 218 -3.85 -1.90 -16.19
C ALA A 218 -3.01 -1.12 -15.15
N THR A 219 -1.94 -0.44 -15.61
CA THR A 219 -1.10 0.41 -14.76
C THR A 219 -1.91 1.55 -14.12
N LEU A 220 -2.79 2.21 -14.89
CA LEU A 220 -3.66 3.27 -14.36
C LEU A 220 -4.63 2.75 -13.31
N LEU A 221 -5.15 1.53 -13.47
CA LEU A 221 -6.02 0.92 -12.46
C LEU A 221 -5.25 0.61 -11.17
N LEU A 222 -4.01 0.12 -11.25
CA LEU A 222 -3.16 -0.07 -10.07
C LEU A 222 -2.89 1.25 -9.32
N PHE A 223 -2.62 2.35 -10.03
CA PHE A 223 -2.51 3.67 -9.41
C PHE A 223 -3.82 4.13 -8.76
N ALA A 224 -4.94 3.92 -9.47
CA ALA A 224 -6.26 4.29 -8.94
C ALA A 224 -6.59 3.49 -7.67
N GLU A 225 -6.27 2.21 -7.65
CA GLU A 225 -6.44 1.33 -6.48
C GLU A 225 -5.61 1.80 -5.29
N ALA A 226 -4.31 2.09 -5.48
CA ALA A 226 -3.45 2.60 -4.43
C ALA A 226 -3.97 3.93 -3.85
N ILE A 227 -4.41 4.85 -4.71
CA ILE A 227 -5.01 6.13 -4.30
C ILE A 227 -6.33 5.90 -3.55
N ALA A 228 -7.18 4.99 -4.03
CA ALA A 228 -8.46 4.68 -3.39
C ALA A 228 -8.26 4.11 -1.98
N LEU A 229 -7.34 3.15 -1.82
CA LEU A 229 -7.00 2.57 -0.52
C LEU A 229 -6.44 3.63 0.43
N TYR A 230 -5.51 4.46 -0.02
CA TYR A 230 -5.01 5.60 0.76
C TYR A 230 -6.15 6.52 1.20
N ALA A 231 -7.05 6.87 0.28
CA ALA A 231 -8.18 7.76 0.55
C ALA A 231 -9.17 7.15 1.56
N VAL A 232 -9.38 5.83 1.53
CA VAL A 232 -10.19 5.11 2.52
C VAL A 232 -9.62 5.30 3.92
N PHE A 233 -8.30 5.05 4.12
CA PHE A 233 -7.66 5.24 5.42
C PHE A 233 -7.62 6.71 5.85
N ALA A 234 -7.43 7.65 4.92
CA ALA A 234 -7.51 9.07 5.21
C ALA A 234 -8.93 9.53 5.62
N ALA A 235 -9.96 8.93 5.03
CA ALA A 235 -11.35 9.18 5.43
C ALA A 235 -11.69 8.56 6.79
N LEU A 236 -11.20 7.35 7.06
CA LEU A 236 -11.36 6.70 8.36
C LEU A 236 -10.65 7.47 9.47
N GLU A 237 -9.41 7.93 9.23
CA GLU A 237 -8.68 8.77 10.19
C GLU A 237 -9.47 10.00 10.61
N ARG A 238 -10.05 10.74 9.64
CA ARG A 238 -10.84 11.94 9.91
C ARG A 238 -12.09 11.68 10.76
N ARG A 239 -12.60 10.44 10.74
CA ARG A 239 -13.79 10.06 11.54
C ARG A 239 -13.42 9.56 12.93
N VAL A 240 -12.23 8.95 13.07
CA VAL A 240 -11.80 8.32 14.32
C VAL A 240 -10.97 9.27 15.16
N VAL A 241 -10.20 10.17 14.52
CA VAL A 241 -9.32 11.15 15.17
C VAL A 241 -9.91 12.53 14.98
N ASP A 242 -11.03 12.80 15.68
CA ASP A 242 -11.77 14.07 15.60
C ASP A 242 -11.29 15.16 16.59
N TRP A 243 -10.39 14.77 17.50
CA TRP A 243 -9.84 15.66 18.55
C TRP A 243 -8.56 16.40 18.14
N ARG A 244 -8.16 16.37 16.88
CA ARG A 244 -6.92 16.99 16.39
C ARG A 244 -7.17 18.36 15.75
#